data_2f3b3536c35ae5cd46827afb58edf1c5
#
_entry.id   2f3b3536c35ae5cd46827afb58edf1c5
#
_cell.length_a   1.000
_cell.length_b   1.000
_cell.length_c   1.000
_cell.angle_alpha   90.00
_cell.angle_beta   90.00
_cell.angle_gamma   90.00
#
_symmetry.space_group_name_H-M   'P 1'
#
loop_
_entity.id
_entity.type
_entity.pdbx_description
1 polymer ?
#
loop_
_entity_poly.entity_id
_entity_poly.type
_entity_poly.pdbx_seq_one_letter_code
_entity_poly.pdbx_strand_id
1 'polypeptide(L)'
;KYPPFGKRGAGFSIAHDDYIPADVSSTIQQANEHGLVIVQIESPEGVANAREIAAIDGVDVLWIGHFDLSNFMGIPAQFEHPEYLAAVDSVLDACKQEGKVAGQLGQTVEECLLLLERGFRSVAFGLDLDLYRRSLTSGLEQIYRSRALKQHSV
;
A
#
# COMPACT_ATOMS: atom_id res chain seq x y z
N LYS A 1 6.08 -17.29 0.08
CA LYS A 1 6.28 -18.26 1.20
C LYS A 1 7.28 -19.33 0.81
N TYR A 2 7.91 -19.97 1.78
CA TYR A 2 8.77 -21.14 1.56
C TYR A 2 7.95 -22.41 1.31
N PRO A 3 8.53 -23.48 0.73
CA PRO A 3 7.86 -24.77 0.65
C PRO A 3 7.34 -25.26 2.02
N PRO A 4 6.21 -25.99 2.07
CA PRO A 4 5.40 -26.44 0.94
C PRO A 4 4.43 -25.36 0.39
N PHE A 5 4.27 -24.21 1.03
CA PHE A 5 3.28 -23.19 0.70
C PHE A 5 3.65 -22.32 -0.51
N GLY A 6 4.93 -22.29 -0.88
CA GLY A 6 5.41 -21.48 -2.01
C GLY A 6 6.74 -22.01 -2.55
N LYS A 7 7.39 -21.21 -3.40
CA LYS A 7 8.66 -21.54 -4.06
C LYS A 7 9.74 -20.49 -3.77
N ARG A 8 9.68 -19.81 -2.61
CA ARG A 8 10.70 -18.84 -2.22
C ARG A 8 12.07 -19.52 -2.11
N GLY A 9 13.10 -18.91 -2.74
CA GLY A 9 14.49 -19.32 -2.59
C GLY A 9 14.98 -19.16 -1.15
N ALA A 10 15.86 -20.05 -0.72
CA ALA A 10 16.41 -20.05 0.62
C ALA A 10 17.73 -19.25 0.68
N GLY A 11 17.81 -18.32 1.61
CA GLY A 11 19.00 -17.60 2.04
C GLY A 11 18.76 -17.20 3.49
N PHE A 12 19.69 -17.54 4.38
CA PHE A 12 19.52 -17.32 5.82
C PHE A 12 20.69 -16.54 6.37
N SER A 13 20.47 -15.88 7.51
CA SER A 13 21.48 -15.05 8.18
C SER A 13 22.03 -13.92 7.30
N ILE A 14 21.17 -13.38 6.42
CA ILE A 14 21.46 -12.22 5.60
C ILE A 14 20.57 -11.04 6.01
N ALA A 15 20.50 -9.97 5.22
CA ALA A 15 19.86 -8.70 5.61
C ALA A 15 18.42 -8.84 6.16
N HIS A 16 17.61 -9.76 5.62
CA HIS A 16 16.24 -9.99 6.09
C HIS A 16 16.15 -10.79 7.40
N ASP A 17 17.26 -11.31 7.89
CA ASP A 17 17.39 -12.00 9.18
C ASP A 17 18.32 -11.21 10.13
N ASP A 18 18.51 -9.91 9.85
CA ASP A 18 19.40 -9.00 10.60
C ASP A 18 20.84 -9.56 10.77
N TYR A 19 21.28 -10.42 9.84
CA TYR A 19 22.56 -11.15 9.89
C TYR A 19 22.72 -12.06 11.12
N ILE A 20 21.62 -12.43 11.77
CA ILE A 20 21.63 -13.27 12.98
C ILE A 20 21.42 -14.73 12.57
N PRO A 21 22.38 -15.63 12.91
CA PRO A 21 22.19 -17.05 12.72
C PRO A 21 21.07 -17.59 13.61
N ALA A 22 20.16 -18.36 13.01
CA ALA A 22 19.07 -19.03 13.73
C ALA A 22 18.86 -20.44 13.18
N ASP A 23 18.05 -21.25 13.87
CA ASP A 23 17.65 -22.55 13.35
C ASP A 23 16.82 -22.37 12.06
N VAL A 24 17.28 -23.02 10.99
CA VAL A 24 16.69 -22.86 9.65
C VAL A 24 15.24 -23.30 9.61
N SER A 25 14.88 -24.38 10.30
CA SER A 25 13.52 -24.91 10.29
C SER A 25 12.55 -23.94 10.98
N SER A 26 12.93 -23.42 12.13
CA SER A 26 12.12 -22.41 12.84
C SER A 26 12.02 -21.10 12.08
N THR A 27 13.10 -20.66 11.41
CA THR A 27 13.09 -19.46 10.55
C THR A 27 12.12 -19.62 9.38
N ILE A 28 12.12 -20.77 8.70
CA ILE A 28 11.18 -21.09 7.62
C ILE A 28 9.74 -21.07 8.13
N GLN A 29 9.47 -21.71 9.26
CA GLN A 29 8.13 -21.75 9.84
C GLN A 29 7.64 -20.34 10.18
N GLN A 30 8.42 -19.56 10.91
CA GLN A 30 8.08 -18.19 11.27
C GLN A 30 7.86 -17.29 10.03
N ALA A 31 8.73 -17.39 9.02
CA ALA A 31 8.57 -16.63 7.78
C ALA A 31 7.30 -17.02 7.01
N ASN A 32 6.89 -18.28 7.05
CA ASN A 32 5.65 -18.73 6.44
C ASN A 32 4.41 -18.27 7.23
N GLU A 33 4.50 -18.26 8.56
CA GLU A 33 3.41 -17.80 9.44
C GLU A 33 3.22 -16.28 9.38
N HIS A 34 4.32 -15.50 9.46
CA HIS A 34 4.28 -14.05 9.52
C HIS A 34 4.36 -13.34 8.14
N GLY A 35 4.63 -14.11 7.08
CA GLY A 35 4.76 -13.53 5.74
C GLY A 35 3.42 -13.01 5.21
N LEU A 36 3.34 -11.71 4.91
CA LEU A 36 2.20 -11.06 4.29
C LEU A 36 2.37 -11.04 2.77
N VAL A 37 1.36 -11.53 2.02
CA VAL A 37 1.34 -11.49 0.56
C VAL A 37 0.34 -10.42 0.11
N ILE A 38 0.88 -9.37 -0.48
CA ILE A 38 0.12 -8.26 -1.04
C ILE A 38 0.19 -8.37 -2.55
N VAL A 39 -0.96 -8.48 -3.23
CA VAL A 39 -1.04 -8.47 -4.69
C VAL A 39 -1.64 -7.15 -5.16
N GLN A 40 -1.06 -6.57 -6.20
CA GLN A 40 -1.49 -5.28 -6.71
C GLN A 40 -2.52 -5.47 -7.83
N ILE A 41 -3.66 -4.80 -7.68
CA ILE A 41 -4.74 -4.72 -8.67
C ILE A 41 -4.66 -3.34 -9.32
N GLU A 42 -4.20 -3.31 -10.56
CA GLU A 42 -3.86 -2.05 -11.23
C GLU A 42 -4.30 -2.01 -12.70
N SER A 43 -5.13 -2.96 -13.11
CA SER A 43 -5.68 -3.01 -14.47
C SER A 43 -7.14 -3.47 -14.48
N PRO A 44 -7.91 -3.14 -15.53
CA PRO A 44 -9.29 -3.64 -15.68
C PRO A 44 -9.38 -5.17 -15.64
N GLU A 45 -8.38 -5.87 -16.16
CA GLU A 45 -8.29 -7.34 -16.09
C GLU A 45 -8.11 -7.81 -14.64
N GLY A 46 -7.23 -7.13 -13.87
CA GLY A 46 -7.05 -7.40 -12.45
C GLY A 46 -8.33 -7.20 -11.65
N VAL A 47 -9.09 -6.13 -11.95
CA VAL A 47 -10.41 -5.89 -11.33
C VAL A 47 -11.40 -6.99 -11.67
N ALA A 48 -11.48 -7.38 -12.94
CA ALA A 48 -12.39 -8.45 -13.39
C ALA A 48 -12.09 -9.80 -12.70
N ASN A 49 -10.84 -10.07 -12.39
CA ASN A 49 -10.37 -11.29 -11.72
C ASN A 49 -10.18 -11.12 -10.21
N ALA A 50 -10.55 -9.98 -9.62
CA ALA A 50 -10.26 -9.68 -8.22
C ALA A 50 -10.77 -10.74 -7.23
N ARG A 51 -11.94 -11.29 -7.49
CA ARG A 51 -12.51 -12.36 -6.65
C ARG A 51 -11.72 -13.67 -6.75
N GLU A 52 -11.33 -14.07 -7.95
CA GLU A 52 -10.53 -15.29 -8.15
C GLU A 52 -9.15 -15.13 -7.51
N ILE A 53 -8.54 -13.93 -7.61
CA ILE A 53 -7.28 -13.59 -6.97
C ILE A 53 -7.44 -13.62 -5.44
N ALA A 54 -8.50 -13.02 -4.90
CA ALA A 54 -8.79 -13.01 -3.48
C ALA A 54 -9.02 -14.42 -2.93
N ALA A 55 -9.63 -15.32 -3.70
CA ALA A 55 -9.88 -16.70 -3.30
C ALA A 55 -8.61 -17.56 -3.19
N ILE A 56 -7.47 -17.10 -3.72
CA ILE A 56 -6.20 -17.84 -3.66
C ILE A 56 -5.75 -17.95 -2.20
N ASP A 57 -5.50 -19.18 -1.76
CA ASP A 57 -4.92 -19.42 -0.44
C ASP A 57 -3.50 -18.82 -0.35
N GLY A 58 -3.23 -18.10 0.74
CA GLY A 58 -1.96 -17.40 0.96
C GLY A 58 -1.87 -15.98 0.38
N VAL A 59 -2.88 -15.47 -0.34
CA VAL A 59 -3.04 -14.04 -0.59
C VAL A 59 -3.72 -13.40 0.62
N ASP A 60 -3.17 -12.31 1.12
CA ASP A 60 -3.66 -11.63 2.33
C ASP A 60 -4.33 -10.29 1.98
N VAL A 61 -3.73 -9.54 1.05
CA VAL A 61 -4.17 -8.18 0.70
C VAL A 61 -4.28 -8.03 -0.81
N LEU A 62 -5.37 -7.43 -1.29
CA LEU A 62 -5.48 -6.87 -2.63
C LEU A 62 -5.23 -5.37 -2.55
N TRP A 63 -4.14 -4.91 -3.15
CA TRP A 63 -3.70 -3.52 -3.14
C TRP A 63 -4.07 -2.81 -4.43
N ILE A 64 -4.83 -1.72 -4.34
CA ILE A 64 -5.20 -0.97 -5.54
C ILE A 64 -4.05 -0.03 -5.94
N GLY A 65 -3.50 -0.24 -7.12
CA GLY A 65 -2.58 0.67 -7.81
C GLY A 65 -3.38 1.75 -8.52
N HIS A 66 -3.86 2.75 -7.78
CA HIS A 66 -4.86 3.72 -8.24
C HIS A 66 -4.44 4.54 -9.46
N PHE A 67 -3.18 4.91 -9.58
CA PHE A 67 -2.68 5.63 -10.75
C PHE A 67 -2.66 4.74 -12.00
N ASP A 68 -2.09 3.54 -11.89
CA ASP A 68 -2.03 2.61 -13.01
C ASP A 68 -3.42 2.13 -13.41
N LEU A 69 -4.27 1.80 -12.44
CA LEU A 69 -5.65 1.41 -12.71
C LEU A 69 -6.39 2.48 -13.50
N SER A 70 -6.38 3.72 -13.04
CA SER A 70 -7.05 4.83 -13.74
C SER A 70 -6.45 5.08 -15.13
N ASN A 71 -5.14 4.94 -15.27
CA ASN A 71 -4.45 5.07 -16.55
C ASN A 71 -4.84 3.97 -17.54
N PHE A 72 -4.86 2.70 -17.13
CA PHE A 72 -5.29 1.59 -17.97
C PHE A 72 -6.79 1.60 -18.29
N MET A 73 -7.60 2.25 -17.47
CA MET A 73 -9.01 2.52 -17.77
C MET A 73 -9.22 3.67 -18.77
N GLY A 74 -8.16 4.38 -19.19
CA GLY A 74 -8.24 5.53 -20.08
C GLY A 74 -8.74 6.83 -19.40
N ILE A 75 -8.75 6.88 -18.09
CA ILE A 75 -9.19 8.02 -17.26
C ILE A 75 -8.10 8.39 -16.24
N PRO A 76 -6.87 8.74 -16.67
CA PRO A 76 -5.74 8.91 -15.80
C PRO A 76 -6.01 9.94 -14.68
N ALA A 77 -5.74 9.53 -13.44
CA ALA A 77 -5.92 10.31 -12.21
C ALA A 77 -7.34 10.88 -11.96
N GLN A 78 -8.37 10.35 -12.63
CA GLN A 78 -9.77 10.73 -12.39
C GLN A 78 -10.40 9.80 -11.33
N PHE A 79 -9.98 9.95 -10.10
CA PHE A 79 -10.36 9.04 -8.99
C PHE A 79 -11.82 9.18 -8.54
N GLU A 80 -12.50 10.25 -8.96
CA GLU A 80 -13.95 10.47 -8.75
C GLU A 80 -14.80 9.97 -9.92
N HIS A 81 -14.18 9.48 -10.98
CA HIS A 81 -14.92 8.98 -12.15
C HIS A 81 -15.76 7.76 -11.77
N PRO A 82 -17.06 7.68 -12.18
CA PRO A 82 -17.95 6.60 -11.78
C PRO A 82 -17.42 5.20 -12.10
N GLU A 83 -16.76 5.04 -13.25
CA GLU A 83 -16.18 3.74 -13.64
C GLU A 83 -15.01 3.35 -12.72
N TYR A 84 -14.15 4.31 -12.33
CA TYR A 84 -13.08 4.06 -11.37
C TYR A 84 -13.65 3.67 -10.01
N LEU A 85 -14.65 4.41 -9.52
CA LEU A 85 -15.29 4.10 -8.25
C LEU A 85 -15.94 2.71 -8.25
N ALA A 86 -16.60 2.33 -9.35
CA ALA A 86 -17.17 0.99 -9.52
C ALA A 86 -16.11 -0.11 -9.54
N ALA A 87 -14.96 0.13 -10.18
CA ALA A 87 -13.82 -0.79 -10.18
C ALA A 87 -13.27 -1.00 -8.76
N VAL A 88 -13.10 0.08 -8.00
CA VAL A 88 -12.68 0.03 -6.59
C VAL A 88 -13.68 -0.75 -5.74
N ASP A 89 -14.99 -0.51 -5.91
CA ASP A 89 -16.03 -1.22 -5.17
C ASP A 89 -16.03 -2.72 -5.48
N SER A 90 -15.78 -3.10 -6.75
CA SER A 90 -15.62 -4.52 -7.13
C SER A 90 -14.48 -5.21 -6.38
N VAL A 91 -13.33 -4.53 -6.20
CA VAL A 91 -12.20 -5.08 -5.44
C VAL A 91 -12.53 -5.17 -3.95
N LEU A 92 -13.18 -4.15 -3.38
CA LEU A 92 -13.62 -4.16 -1.99
C LEU A 92 -14.60 -5.31 -1.71
N ASP A 93 -15.57 -5.50 -2.60
CA ASP A 93 -16.54 -6.59 -2.48
C ASP A 93 -15.87 -7.96 -2.61
N ALA A 94 -14.93 -8.13 -3.53
CA ALA A 94 -14.14 -9.35 -3.66
C ALA A 94 -13.38 -9.67 -2.37
N CYS A 95 -12.69 -8.68 -1.80
CA CYS A 95 -11.98 -8.83 -0.53
C CYS A 95 -12.93 -9.23 0.61
N LYS A 96 -14.09 -8.57 0.70
CA LYS A 96 -15.10 -8.85 1.73
C LYS A 96 -15.67 -10.26 1.61
N GLN A 97 -15.96 -10.72 0.38
CA GLN A 97 -16.52 -12.06 0.14
C GLN A 97 -15.53 -13.18 0.50
N GLU A 98 -14.26 -12.97 0.19
CA GLU A 98 -13.20 -13.97 0.39
C GLU A 98 -12.43 -13.78 1.72
N GLY A 99 -12.88 -12.85 2.59
CA GLY A 99 -12.24 -12.60 3.89
C GLY A 99 -10.84 -12.02 3.80
N LYS A 100 -10.53 -11.30 2.72
CA LYS A 100 -9.23 -10.66 2.49
C LYS A 100 -9.27 -9.17 2.81
N VAL A 101 -8.10 -8.55 2.82
CA VAL A 101 -7.96 -7.13 3.12
C VAL A 101 -7.78 -6.34 1.82
N ALA A 102 -8.52 -5.24 1.67
CA ALA A 102 -8.25 -4.27 0.62
C ALA A 102 -7.26 -3.22 1.11
N GLY A 103 -6.32 -2.83 0.25
CA GLY A 103 -5.30 -1.83 0.56
C GLY A 103 -5.15 -0.77 -0.51
N GLN A 104 -4.74 0.44 -0.10
CA GLN A 104 -4.42 1.56 -1.00
C GLN A 104 -3.55 2.60 -0.29
N LEU A 105 -2.84 3.41 -1.08
CA LEU A 105 -2.09 4.58 -0.64
C LEU A 105 -3.02 5.80 -0.56
N GLY A 106 -3.00 6.52 0.58
CA GLY A 106 -3.50 7.89 0.71
C GLY A 106 -2.34 8.86 0.90
N GLN A 107 -2.38 10.01 0.24
CA GLN A 107 -1.30 11.01 0.31
C GLN A 107 -1.51 12.03 1.43
N THR A 108 -2.75 12.20 1.89
CA THR A 108 -3.13 13.09 2.98
C THR A 108 -3.85 12.33 4.09
N VAL A 109 -3.99 12.96 5.24
CA VAL A 109 -4.76 12.39 6.36
C VAL A 109 -6.22 12.20 5.96
N GLU A 110 -6.79 13.19 5.26
CA GLU A 110 -8.17 13.18 4.79
C GLU A 110 -8.42 12.02 3.82
N GLU A 111 -7.51 11.81 2.86
CA GLU A 111 -7.59 10.66 1.95
C GLU A 111 -7.52 9.32 2.70
N CYS A 112 -6.59 9.20 3.65
CA CYS A 112 -6.49 7.97 4.44
C CYS A 112 -7.76 7.70 5.26
N LEU A 113 -8.37 8.73 5.85
CA LEU A 113 -9.63 8.59 6.58
C LEU A 113 -10.77 8.17 5.65
N LEU A 114 -10.89 8.76 4.48
CA LEU A 114 -11.88 8.36 3.47
C LEU A 114 -11.71 6.91 3.01
N LEU A 115 -10.46 6.46 2.81
CA LEU A 115 -10.17 5.06 2.50
C LEU A 115 -10.64 4.12 3.61
N LEU A 116 -10.33 4.45 4.88
CA LEU A 116 -10.76 3.67 6.03
C LEU A 116 -12.29 3.61 6.16
N GLU A 117 -12.97 4.74 5.96
CA GLU A 117 -14.44 4.84 5.96
C GLU A 117 -15.06 3.99 4.84
N ARG A 118 -14.43 3.95 3.67
CA ARG A 118 -14.86 3.14 2.53
C ARG A 118 -14.65 1.65 2.73
N GLY A 119 -13.87 1.24 3.73
CA GLY A 119 -13.67 -0.17 4.09
C GLY A 119 -12.27 -0.73 3.81
N PHE A 120 -11.34 0.09 3.38
CA PHE A 120 -9.93 -0.32 3.31
C PHE A 120 -9.38 -0.58 4.72
N ARG A 121 -8.54 -1.60 4.84
CA ARG A 121 -7.92 -2.00 6.13
C ARG A 121 -6.40 -1.96 6.09
N SER A 122 -5.81 -1.88 4.91
CA SER A 122 -4.37 -1.69 4.71
C SER A 122 -4.17 -0.35 4.00
N VAL A 123 -3.83 0.69 4.75
CA VAL A 123 -3.67 2.04 4.21
C VAL A 123 -2.23 2.50 4.44
N ALA A 124 -1.52 2.82 3.35
CA ALA A 124 -0.24 3.50 3.45
C ALA A 124 -0.45 5.01 3.46
N PHE A 125 0.33 5.72 4.27
CA PHE A 125 0.28 7.17 4.38
C PHE A 125 1.49 7.80 3.70
N GLY A 126 1.25 8.43 2.55
CA GLY A 126 2.25 9.18 1.82
C GLY A 126 3.42 8.33 1.28
N LEU A 127 4.29 8.98 0.56
CA LEU A 127 5.59 8.46 0.15
C LEU A 127 6.69 9.12 0.99
N ASP A 128 7.74 8.38 1.31
CA ASP A 128 8.87 8.83 2.13
C ASP A 128 9.49 10.13 1.63
N LEU A 129 9.77 10.22 0.32
CA LEU A 129 10.32 11.43 -0.31
C LEU A 129 9.36 12.63 -0.24
N ASP A 130 8.06 12.41 -0.39
CA ASP A 130 7.08 13.48 -0.28
C ASP A 130 6.93 14.00 1.15
N LEU A 131 6.90 13.10 2.11
CA LEU A 131 6.86 13.45 3.54
C LEU A 131 8.12 14.23 3.93
N TYR A 132 9.29 13.78 3.49
CA TYR A 132 10.55 14.47 3.71
C TYR A 132 10.56 15.86 3.07
N ARG A 133 10.20 15.97 1.79
CA ARG A 133 10.12 17.23 1.06
C ARG A 133 9.16 18.22 1.72
N ARG A 134 7.94 17.79 2.07
CA ARG A 134 6.95 18.62 2.76
C ARG A 134 7.46 19.13 4.10
N SER A 135 8.11 18.27 4.88
CA SER A 135 8.70 18.64 6.17
C SER A 135 9.78 19.71 6.02
N LEU A 136 10.71 19.54 5.08
CA LEU A 136 11.74 20.53 4.79
C LEU A 136 11.17 21.85 4.31
N THR A 137 10.25 21.81 3.34
CA THR A 137 9.60 23.02 2.80
C THR A 137 8.91 23.81 3.90
N SER A 138 8.09 23.14 4.72
CA SER A 138 7.40 23.77 5.85
C SER A 138 8.37 24.40 6.86
N GLY A 139 9.43 23.69 7.20
CA GLY A 139 10.45 24.19 8.14
C GLY A 139 11.17 25.43 7.60
N LEU A 140 11.59 25.39 6.34
CA LEU A 140 12.25 26.53 5.70
C LEU A 140 11.32 27.75 5.58
N GLU A 141 10.08 27.55 5.18
CA GLU A 141 9.09 28.63 5.11
C GLU A 141 8.88 29.31 6.48
N GLN A 142 8.81 28.54 7.56
CA GLN A 142 8.67 29.08 8.91
C GLN A 142 9.90 29.92 9.31
N ILE A 143 11.11 29.45 9.00
CA ILE A 143 12.35 30.18 9.25
C ILE A 143 12.38 31.50 8.47
N TYR A 144 12.06 31.48 7.18
CA TYR A 144 12.06 32.68 6.35
C TYR A 144 10.99 33.69 6.78
N ARG A 145 9.77 33.24 7.09
CA ARG A 145 8.71 34.13 7.62
C ARG A 145 9.11 34.78 8.95
N SER A 146 9.69 34.01 9.86
CA SER A 146 10.16 34.54 11.16
C SER A 146 11.29 35.56 11.02
N ARG A 147 12.17 35.38 10.01
CA ARG A 147 13.25 36.32 9.70
C ARG A 147 12.74 37.62 9.09
N ALA A 148 11.78 37.54 8.15
CA ALA A 148 11.17 38.70 7.52
C ALA A 148 10.44 39.59 8.55
N LEU A 149 9.70 39.02 9.49
CA LEU A 149 9.01 39.75 10.55
C LEU A 149 9.99 40.52 11.44
N LYS A 150 11.17 39.97 11.75
CA LYS A 150 12.19 40.64 12.55
C LYS A 150 12.87 41.82 11.85
N GLN A 151 12.92 41.84 10.51
CA GLN A 151 13.49 42.93 9.71
C GLN A 151 12.57 44.14 9.58
N HIS A 152 11.28 44.00 9.84
CA HIS A 152 10.28 45.09 9.78
C HIS A 152 9.91 45.63 11.14
N SER A 153 10.57 45.17 12.21
CA SER A 153 10.33 45.57 13.61
C SER A 153 11.48 46.42 14.18
N VAL A 154 12.33 47.01 13.30
CA VAL A 154 13.41 47.96 13.68
C VAL A 154 13.15 49.32 13.04
#